data_db7e58a53df8f212a8075fbfc16d5a13
#
_entry.id   db7e58a53df8f212a8075fbfc16d5a13
#
_cell.length_a   1.000
_cell.length_b   1.000
_cell.length_c   1.000
_cell.angle_alpha   90.00
_cell.angle_beta   90.00
_cell.angle_gamma   90.00
#
_symmetry.space_group_name_H-M   'P 1'
#
loop_
_entity.id
_entity.type
_entity.pdbx_description
1 polymer ?
#
loop_
_entity_poly.entity_id
_entity_poly.type
_entity_poly.pdbx_seq_one_letter_code
_entity_poly.pdbx_strand_id
1 'polypeptide(L)'
;NTVNNTVVYEMLKGFLQPLLQQGIDTLVLGCTHYPFVIPLIRDIIGKNITIIDSGHAISCELERQLNLHHLRTISKTIEPIQFWTSGDIQCVERVMSKLWQHPISLRKMT
;
A
#
# COMPACT_ATOMS: atom_id res chain seq x y z
N ASN A 1 0.65 1.99 -20.38
CA ASN A 1 0.40 3.21 -19.62
C ASN A 1 1.03 3.04 -18.25
N THR A 2 2.27 3.37 -18.16
CA THR A 2 2.95 3.72 -16.91
C THR A 2 2.07 4.78 -16.26
N VAL A 3 1.59 4.57 -15.03
CA VAL A 3 1.17 5.70 -14.20
C VAL A 3 2.29 6.69 -14.38
N ASN A 4 1.99 7.83 -15.00
CA ASN A 4 3.03 8.78 -15.35
C ASN A 4 3.56 9.29 -14.01
N ASN A 5 4.71 8.77 -13.57
CA ASN A 5 5.30 9.10 -12.29
C ASN A 5 5.39 10.62 -12.09
N THR A 6 5.51 11.36 -13.19
CA THR A 6 5.51 12.82 -13.20
C THR A 6 4.17 13.39 -12.75
N VAL A 7 3.04 12.88 -13.25
CA VAL A 7 1.70 13.38 -12.86
C VAL A 7 1.43 13.10 -11.39
N VAL A 8 1.73 11.88 -10.94
CA VAL A 8 1.57 11.49 -9.54
C VAL A 8 2.49 12.32 -8.64
N TYR A 9 3.72 12.54 -9.06
CA TYR A 9 4.70 13.35 -8.34
C TYR A 9 4.22 14.79 -8.18
N GLU A 10 3.76 15.45 -9.25
CA GLU A 10 3.27 16.83 -9.18
C GLU A 10 2.00 16.95 -8.33
N MET A 11 1.11 15.98 -8.40
CA MET A 11 -0.07 15.92 -7.55
C MET A 11 0.31 15.77 -6.06
N LEU A 12 1.20 14.83 -5.73
CA LEU A 12 1.71 14.65 -4.37
C LEU A 12 2.42 15.90 -3.86
N LYS A 13 3.23 16.53 -4.69
CA LYS A 13 3.92 17.79 -4.37
C LYS A 13 2.92 18.91 -4.04
N GLY A 14 1.83 19.02 -4.80
CA GLY A 14 0.77 19.99 -4.53
C GLY A 14 0.12 19.78 -3.16
N PHE A 15 -0.07 18.54 -2.72
CA PHE A 15 -0.62 18.24 -1.40
C PHE A 15 0.38 18.43 -0.25
N LEU A 16 1.64 18.07 -0.49
CA LEU A 16 2.67 18.07 0.56
C LEU A 16 3.30 19.45 0.80
N GLN A 17 3.39 20.27 -0.24
CA GLN A 17 4.07 21.56 -0.14
C GLN A 17 3.46 22.52 0.91
N PRO A 18 2.13 22.66 1.04
CA PRO A 18 1.53 23.47 2.11
C PRO A 18 1.85 22.94 3.52
N LEU A 19 1.96 21.62 3.68
CA LEU A 19 2.31 21.00 4.96
C LEU A 19 3.78 21.24 5.31
N LEU A 20 4.66 21.12 4.33
CA LEU A 20 6.08 21.42 4.49
C LEU A 20 6.33 22.89 4.89
N GLN A 21 5.57 23.82 4.32
CA GLN A 21 5.64 25.23 4.68
C GLN A 21 5.21 25.51 6.13
N GLN A 22 4.38 24.64 6.71
CA GLN A 22 3.98 24.70 8.11
C GLN A 22 5.01 24.06 9.06
N GLY A 23 6.10 23.50 8.53
CA GLY A 23 7.19 22.93 9.33
C GLY A 23 6.84 21.61 10.00
N ILE A 24 6.08 20.73 9.33
CA ILE A 24 5.78 19.39 9.87
C ILE A 24 7.07 18.58 10.05
N ASP A 25 7.11 17.76 11.07
CA ASP A 25 8.17 16.77 11.34
C ASP A 25 7.71 15.33 11.11
N THR A 26 6.40 15.13 11.04
CA THR A 26 5.79 13.80 10.91
C THR A 26 4.64 13.84 9.90
N LEU A 27 4.63 12.87 9.00
CA LEU A 27 3.57 12.64 8.01
C LEU A 27 2.91 11.28 8.25
N VAL A 28 1.62 11.26 8.56
CA VAL A 28 0.83 10.04 8.73
C VAL A 28 0.07 9.73 7.45
N LEU A 29 0.25 8.52 6.93
CA LEU A 29 -0.45 8.04 5.75
C LEU A 29 -1.73 7.31 6.17
N GLY A 30 -2.87 8.00 6.10
CA GLY A 30 -4.18 7.48 6.48
C GLY A 30 -4.93 6.69 5.39
N CYS A 31 -4.26 6.33 4.31
CA CYS A 31 -4.85 5.61 3.19
C CYS A 31 -4.05 4.35 2.87
N THR A 32 -4.73 3.25 2.59
CA THR A 32 -4.13 1.95 2.25
C THR A 32 -3.32 1.95 0.94
N HIS A 33 -3.51 2.94 0.07
CA HIS A 33 -2.81 3.05 -1.21
C HIS A 33 -1.54 3.90 -1.13
N TYR A 34 -1.45 4.85 -0.22
CA TYR A 34 -0.28 5.74 -0.12
C TYR A 34 1.04 5.03 0.21
N PRO A 35 1.09 3.90 0.91
CA PRO A 35 2.34 3.17 1.08
C PRO A 35 3.05 2.81 -0.23
N PHE A 36 2.31 2.61 -1.31
CA PHE A 36 2.88 2.31 -2.64
C PHE A 36 3.60 3.49 -3.29
N VAL A 37 3.35 4.72 -2.84
CA VAL A 37 4.01 5.93 -3.35
C VAL A 37 4.96 6.58 -2.33
N ILE A 38 5.27 5.88 -1.23
CA ILE A 38 6.26 6.32 -0.24
C ILE A 38 7.59 6.75 -0.88
N PRO A 39 8.16 6.06 -1.88
CA PRO A 39 9.38 6.53 -2.53
C PRO A 39 9.24 7.94 -3.11
N LEU A 40 8.14 8.21 -3.83
CA LEU A 40 7.87 9.55 -4.39
C LEU A 40 7.61 10.60 -3.30
N ILE A 41 6.88 10.22 -2.24
CA ILE A 41 6.68 11.09 -1.07
C ILE A 41 8.03 11.44 -0.46
N ARG A 42 8.89 10.45 -0.27
CA ARG A 42 10.23 10.64 0.31
C ARG A 42 11.12 11.57 -0.52
N ASP A 43 11.03 11.48 -1.85
CA ASP A 43 11.74 12.38 -2.76
C ASP A 43 11.28 13.85 -2.60
N ILE A 44 9.99 14.06 -2.26
CA ILE A 44 9.42 15.40 -2.07
C ILE A 44 9.77 15.97 -0.69
N ILE A 45 9.58 15.18 0.39
CA ILE A 45 9.69 15.67 1.77
C ILE A 45 11.09 15.55 2.36
N GLY A 46 11.99 14.80 1.71
CA GLY A 46 13.35 14.56 2.22
C GLY A 46 13.40 13.54 3.36
N LYS A 47 14.56 13.45 4.02
CA LYS A 47 14.83 12.41 5.05
C LYS A 47 14.46 12.82 6.46
N ASN A 48 14.25 14.11 6.72
CA ASN A 48 14.08 14.65 8.08
C ASN A 48 12.65 14.51 8.62
N ILE A 49 11.69 14.22 7.75
CA ILE A 49 10.29 14.04 8.13
C ILE A 49 10.01 12.56 8.36
N THR A 50 9.46 12.21 9.50
CA THR A 50 9.05 10.83 9.81
C THR A 50 7.80 10.48 9.02
N ILE A 51 7.81 9.34 8.32
CA ILE A 51 6.60 8.79 7.69
C ILE A 51 6.08 7.66 8.55
N ILE A 52 4.80 7.72 8.91
CA ILE A 52 4.07 6.68 9.62
C ILE A 52 2.99 6.14 8.68
N ASP A 53 3.03 4.84 8.42
CA ASP A 53 1.93 4.12 7.78
C ASP A 53 1.37 3.04 8.72
N SER A 54 0.11 2.65 8.49
CA SER A 54 -0.59 1.72 9.37
C SER A 54 -0.34 0.24 9.05
N GLY A 55 0.34 -0.08 7.94
CA GLY A 55 0.43 -1.44 7.44
C GLY A 55 1.05 -2.43 8.42
N HIS A 56 2.22 -2.08 8.98
CA HIS A 56 2.89 -2.92 9.96
C HIS A 56 2.08 -3.07 11.26
N ALA A 57 1.54 -1.97 11.78
CA ALA A 57 0.74 -2.00 13.00
C ALA A 57 -0.53 -2.86 12.86
N ILE A 58 -1.22 -2.76 11.72
CA ILE A 58 -2.39 -3.59 11.42
C ILE A 58 -2.00 -5.06 11.32
N SER A 59 -0.88 -5.39 10.68
CA SER A 59 -0.40 -6.78 10.57
C SER A 59 -0.09 -7.39 11.92
N CYS A 60 0.58 -6.66 12.81
CA CYS A 60 0.86 -7.10 14.17
C CYS A 60 -0.42 -7.30 14.99
N GLU A 61 -1.38 -6.37 14.87
CA GLU A 61 -2.65 -6.49 15.57
C GLU A 61 -3.48 -7.66 15.05
N LEU A 62 -3.49 -7.89 13.73
CA LEU A 62 -4.14 -9.08 13.16
C LEU A 62 -3.52 -10.37 13.71
N GLU A 63 -2.20 -10.48 13.75
CA GLU A 63 -1.53 -11.64 14.33
C GLU A 63 -1.90 -11.82 15.81
N ARG A 64 -1.93 -10.75 16.58
CA ARG A 64 -2.33 -10.76 17.98
C ARG A 64 -3.77 -11.28 18.16
N GLN A 65 -4.72 -10.81 17.33
CA GLN A 65 -6.11 -11.23 17.38
C GLN A 65 -6.27 -12.70 16.98
N LEU A 66 -5.59 -13.14 15.94
CA LEU A 66 -5.61 -14.55 15.53
C LEU A 66 -5.09 -15.49 16.63
N ASN A 67 -4.05 -15.09 17.34
CA ASN A 67 -3.52 -15.84 18.48
C ASN A 67 -4.52 -15.84 19.66
N LEU A 68 -5.08 -14.69 20.01
CA LEU A 68 -6.03 -14.54 21.11
C LEU A 68 -7.28 -15.41 20.92
N HIS A 69 -7.79 -15.50 19.70
CA HIS A 69 -9.00 -16.26 19.37
C HIS A 69 -8.71 -17.68 18.89
N HIS A 70 -7.46 -18.16 18.96
CA HIS A 70 -7.05 -19.49 18.49
C HIS A 70 -7.40 -19.77 17.03
N LEU A 71 -7.42 -18.74 16.18
CA LEU A 71 -7.73 -18.80 14.75
C LEU A 71 -6.50 -18.96 13.86
N ARG A 72 -5.31 -18.97 14.43
CA ARG A 72 -4.08 -19.17 13.68
C ARG A 72 -4.03 -20.61 13.14
N THR A 73 -3.77 -20.76 11.85
CA THR A 73 -3.59 -22.08 11.26
C THR A 73 -2.37 -22.79 11.83
N ILE A 74 -2.51 -24.07 12.12
CA ILE A 74 -1.41 -24.98 12.47
C ILE A 74 -0.91 -25.77 11.26
N SER A 75 -1.57 -25.61 10.11
CA SER A 75 -1.18 -26.29 8.87
C SER A 75 0.19 -25.81 8.41
N LYS A 76 1.04 -26.78 8.02
CA LYS A 76 2.32 -26.48 7.36
C LYS A 76 2.16 -26.25 5.85
N THR A 77 0.97 -26.53 5.32
CA THR A 77 0.67 -26.30 3.91
C THR A 77 0.23 -24.85 3.73
N ILE A 78 0.97 -24.10 2.93
CA ILE A 78 0.62 -22.74 2.54
C ILE A 78 -0.21 -22.85 1.28
N GLU A 79 -1.51 -22.54 1.39
CA GLU A 79 -2.38 -22.44 0.22
C GLU A 79 -2.01 -21.21 -0.61
N PRO A 80 -2.08 -21.30 -1.95
CA PRO A 80 -1.80 -20.16 -2.81
C PRO A 80 -2.76 -18.99 -2.52
N ILE A 81 -2.21 -17.78 -2.50
CA ILE A 81 -3.03 -16.57 -2.38
C ILE A 81 -3.93 -16.45 -3.60
N GLN A 82 -5.22 -16.24 -3.37
CA GLN A 82 -6.22 -16.03 -4.42
C GLN A 82 -6.60 -14.56 -4.48
N PHE A 83 -6.54 -13.99 -5.65
CA PHE A 83 -6.93 -12.61 -5.90
C PHE A 83 -8.25 -12.56 -6.67
N TRP A 84 -9.15 -11.70 -6.22
CA TRP A 84 -10.49 -11.55 -6.80
C TRP A 84 -10.77 -10.07 -7.08
N THR A 85 -11.48 -9.79 -8.16
CA THR A 85 -11.88 -8.42 -8.51
C THR A 85 -13.29 -8.36 -9.09
N SER A 86 -14.03 -7.30 -8.76
CA SER A 86 -15.27 -6.92 -9.44
C SER A 86 -15.01 -6.06 -10.69
N GLY A 87 -13.79 -5.50 -10.82
CA GLY A 87 -13.37 -4.68 -11.94
C GLY A 87 -12.97 -5.46 -13.18
N ASP A 88 -12.40 -4.77 -14.17
CA ASP A 88 -11.82 -5.39 -15.35
C ASP A 88 -10.56 -6.18 -14.99
N ILE A 89 -10.56 -7.49 -15.27
CA ILE A 89 -9.48 -8.41 -14.87
C ILE A 89 -8.15 -7.96 -15.47
N GLN A 90 -8.08 -7.68 -16.76
CA GLN A 90 -6.81 -7.37 -17.43
C GLN A 90 -6.18 -6.07 -16.92
N CYS A 91 -7.03 -5.07 -16.66
CA CYS A 91 -6.58 -3.79 -16.13
C CYS A 91 -6.07 -3.94 -14.69
N VAL A 92 -6.84 -4.61 -13.83
CA VAL A 92 -6.50 -4.78 -12.41
C VAL A 92 -5.29 -5.70 -12.25
N GLU A 93 -5.21 -6.82 -12.97
CA GLU A 93 -4.10 -7.77 -12.91
C GLU A 93 -2.76 -7.12 -13.25
N ARG A 94 -2.75 -6.28 -14.29
CA ARG A 94 -1.55 -5.52 -14.69
C ARG A 94 -1.07 -4.56 -13.59
N VAL A 95 -2.00 -3.87 -12.92
CA VAL A 95 -1.66 -2.94 -11.84
C VAL A 95 -1.22 -3.70 -10.61
N MET A 96 -1.99 -4.70 -10.19
CA MET A 96 -1.70 -5.48 -8.99
C MET A 96 -0.41 -6.27 -9.10
N SER A 97 -0.10 -6.86 -10.27
CA SER A 97 1.19 -7.55 -10.48
C SER A 97 2.38 -6.62 -10.27
N LYS A 98 2.26 -5.35 -10.64
CA LYS A 98 3.30 -4.35 -10.37
C LYS A 98 3.44 -4.03 -8.89
N LEU A 99 2.32 -3.83 -8.20
CA LEU A 99 2.31 -3.51 -6.77
C LEU A 99 2.76 -4.69 -5.92
N TRP A 100 2.39 -5.91 -6.30
CA TRP A 100 2.77 -7.15 -5.65
C TRP A 100 4.20 -7.59 -5.95
N GLN A 101 4.82 -6.97 -6.99
CA GLN A 101 6.17 -7.27 -7.50
C GLN A 101 6.33 -8.71 -8.05
N HIS A 102 5.23 -9.41 -8.25
CA HIS A 102 5.19 -10.75 -8.84
C HIS A 102 3.94 -10.87 -9.73
N PRO A 103 3.99 -11.72 -10.77
CA PRO A 103 2.79 -12.03 -11.53
C PRO A 103 1.70 -12.61 -10.62
N ILE A 104 0.49 -12.11 -10.77
CA ILE A 104 -0.70 -12.64 -10.09
C ILE A 104 -1.72 -13.08 -11.11
N SER A 105 -2.62 -13.96 -10.73
CA SER A 105 -3.78 -14.33 -11.51
C SER A 105 -5.05 -13.92 -10.77
N LEU A 106 -5.94 -13.23 -11.46
CA LEU A 106 -7.19 -12.70 -10.91
C LEU A 106 -8.39 -13.54 -11.30
N ARG A 107 -9.31 -13.67 -10.38
CA ARG A 107 -10.64 -14.25 -10.60
C ARG A 107 -11.69 -13.15 -10.56
N LYS A 108 -12.75 -13.31 -11.39
CA LYS A 108 -13.90 -12.40 -11.38
C LYS A 108 -14.78 -12.71 -10.18
N MET A 109 -15.11 -11.68 -9.41
CA MET A 109 -16.22 -11.76 -8.47
C MET A 109 -17.53 -11.65 -9.25
N THR A 110 -18.45 -12.56 -9.04
CA THR A 110 -19.81 -12.54 -9.57
C THR A 110 -20.73 -11.78 -8.63
#